data_c3c773ac8b67a54eb47c01a8c95765ed
#
_entry.id   c3c773ac8b67a54eb47c01a8c95765ed
#
_cell.length_a   1.000
_cell.length_b   1.000
_cell.length_c   1.000
_cell.angle_alpha   90.00
_cell.angle_beta   90.00
_cell.angle_gamma   90.00
#
_symmetry.space_group_name_H-M   'P 1'
#
loop_
_entity.id
_entity.type
_entity.pdbx_description
1 polymer ?
#
loop_
_entity_poly.entity_id
_entity_poly.type
_entity_poly.pdbx_seq_one_letter_code
_entity_poly.pdbx_strand_id
1 'polypeptide(L)'
;MADISRFRFLNHLRANPTTHVRHHRNGRLVHDGPGQAFWFRPLNSALSEIPIDDREQPLLFHGRTVDFQDVAVQATVTYRVTDPALASQRIDFGIDPDHGHWRSTPLEQLGGLMTELAQQAAVDLLARMSLTQALSEGSAALRHQVGEGLREDQRLTEMGIGIVDVRVVAVRAESDVERALQTPTREMVQQAADKATYERRAMAVERERAIAENELQNQIELARREEQLVLQKGQNERQRAVEAAAAGQIQTEAQAGRQRMLSQAEADAKRVLGAAEAEAEKALLAAYQDLDQATILALAIKQGALPEIGTLNVTPDLLTPLLTRLTAQ
;
A
#
# COMPACT_ATOMS: atom_id res chain seq x y z
N MET A 1 -19.58 -16.77 -16.39
CA MET A 1 -20.61 -16.49 -17.40
C MET A 1 -20.97 -17.79 -18.06
N ALA A 2 -22.23 -17.97 -18.42
CA ALA A 2 -22.70 -19.15 -19.10
C ALA A 2 -22.12 -19.24 -20.52
N ASP A 3 -21.74 -20.44 -20.91
CA ASP A 3 -21.29 -20.72 -22.27
C ASP A 3 -22.52 -21.02 -23.15
N ILE A 4 -22.68 -20.24 -24.22
CA ILE A 4 -23.79 -20.41 -25.15
C ILE A 4 -23.24 -20.83 -26.51
N SER A 5 -23.52 -22.08 -26.88
CA SER A 5 -23.23 -22.62 -28.21
C SER A 5 -24.40 -22.37 -29.14
N ARG A 6 -24.15 -21.72 -30.28
CA ARG A 6 -25.17 -21.36 -31.28
C ARG A 6 -25.37 -22.47 -32.28
N PHE A 7 -26.61 -22.76 -32.53
CA PHE A 7 -27.07 -23.62 -33.67
C PHE A 7 -28.11 -22.87 -34.47
N ARG A 8 -28.42 -23.40 -35.66
CA ARG A 8 -29.25 -22.72 -36.64
C ARG A 8 -30.57 -22.16 -36.13
N PHE A 9 -31.25 -22.85 -35.20
CA PHE A 9 -32.55 -22.46 -34.63
C PHE A 9 -32.66 -22.61 -33.10
N LEU A 10 -31.62 -23.15 -32.49
CA LEU A 10 -31.57 -23.49 -31.08
C LEU A 10 -30.19 -23.12 -30.54
N ASN A 11 -30.12 -22.55 -29.39
CA ASN A 11 -28.90 -22.32 -28.66
C ASN A 11 -28.81 -23.32 -27.49
N HIS A 12 -27.61 -23.76 -27.17
CA HIS A 12 -27.34 -24.61 -26.02
C HIS A 12 -26.63 -23.79 -24.96
N LEU A 13 -27.23 -23.67 -23.79
CA LEU A 13 -26.65 -23.02 -22.62
C LEU A 13 -25.99 -24.07 -21.73
N ARG A 14 -24.78 -23.77 -21.24
CA ARG A 14 -24.08 -24.51 -20.20
C ARG A 14 -23.62 -23.54 -19.12
N ALA A 15 -24.19 -23.64 -17.94
CA ALA A 15 -23.83 -22.80 -16.79
C ALA A 15 -22.81 -23.46 -15.89
N ASN A 16 -22.03 -22.65 -15.17
CA ASN A 16 -21.15 -23.15 -14.12
C ASN A 16 -21.96 -23.55 -12.87
N PRO A 17 -21.46 -24.49 -12.07
CA PRO A 17 -22.11 -24.86 -10.80
C PRO A 17 -22.23 -23.69 -9.79
N THR A 18 -21.38 -22.67 -9.94
CA THR A 18 -21.37 -21.46 -9.09
C THR A 18 -22.33 -20.38 -9.57
N THR A 19 -23.06 -20.63 -10.65
CA THR A 19 -24.05 -19.70 -11.17
C THR A 19 -25.42 -20.37 -11.21
N HIS A 20 -26.43 -19.63 -10.79
CA HIS A 20 -27.82 -20.03 -10.84
C HIS A 20 -28.48 -19.44 -12.08
N VAL A 21 -29.03 -20.30 -12.94
CA VAL A 21 -29.69 -19.87 -14.15
C VAL A 21 -31.19 -19.96 -14.01
N ARG A 22 -31.88 -18.88 -14.41
CA ARG A 22 -33.34 -18.86 -14.53
C ARG A 22 -33.72 -18.68 -15.99
N HIS A 23 -34.49 -19.63 -16.49
CA HIS A 23 -34.97 -19.63 -17.86
C HIS A 23 -36.50 -19.47 -17.90
N HIS A 24 -36.94 -18.37 -18.47
CA HIS A 24 -38.36 -18.13 -18.77
C HIS A 24 -38.63 -18.35 -20.26
N ARG A 25 -39.57 -19.17 -20.56
CA ARG A 25 -40.08 -19.41 -21.90
C ARG A 25 -41.55 -18.96 -22.00
N ASN A 26 -41.83 -18.03 -22.91
CA ASN A 26 -43.17 -17.43 -23.05
C ASN A 26 -43.73 -16.91 -21.71
N GLY A 27 -42.94 -16.31 -20.86
CA GLY A 27 -43.30 -15.79 -19.54
C GLY A 27 -43.44 -16.83 -18.44
N ARG A 28 -43.22 -18.12 -18.71
CA ARG A 28 -43.27 -19.21 -17.71
C ARG A 28 -41.85 -19.65 -17.37
N LEU A 29 -41.57 -19.83 -16.09
CA LEU A 29 -40.32 -20.41 -15.61
C LEU A 29 -40.25 -21.92 -15.98
N VAL A 30 -39.19 -22.28 -16.70
CA VAL A 30 -38.97 -23.64 -17.22
C VAL A 30 -37.79 -24.33 -16.56
N HIS A 31 -36.69 -23.60 -16.41
CA HIS A 31 -35.52 -24.10 -15.69
C HIS A 31 -35.11 -23.09 -14.62
N ASP A 32 -34.80 -23.58 -13.43
CA ASP A 32 -34.41 -22.79 -12.29
C ASP A 32 -33.46 -23.64 -11.41
N GLY A 33 -32.17 -23.26 -11.39
CA GLY A 33 -31.18 -24.00 -10.62
C GLY A 33 -29.73 -23.69 -11.00
N PRO A 34 -28.79 -24.13 -10.14
CA PRO A 34 -27.36 -23.98 -10.40
C PRO A 34 -26.87 -25.02 -11.43
N GLY A 35 -25.85 -24.66 -12.19
CA GLY A 35 -25.13 -25.58 -13.10
C GLY A 35 -26.00 -26.18 -14.21
N GLN A 36 -27.05 -25.50 -14.63
CA GLN A 36 -27.99 -25.98 -15.64
C GLN A 36 -27.35 -26.08 -17.03
N ALA A 37 -27.76 -27.11 -17.78
CA ALA A 37 -27.43 -27.22 -19.21
C ALA A 37 -28.68 -27.64 -19.99
N PHE A 38 -29.10 -26.85 -20.98
CA PHE A 38 -30.31 -27.09 -21.73
C PHE A 38 -30.31 -26.38 -23.08
N TRP A 39 -31.19 -26.86 -23.96
CA TRP A 39 -31.46 -26.24 -25.28
C TRP A 39 -32.60 -25.25 -25.21
N PHE A 40 -32.46 -24.11 -25.82
CA PHE A 40 -33.50 -23.08 -25.86
C PHE A 40 -33.58 -22.37 -27.22
N ARG A 41 -34.69 -21.68 -27.45
CA ARG A 41 -34.87 -20.81 -28.61
C ARG A 41 -34.70 -19.35 -28.19
N PRO A 42 -33.77 -18.59 -28.80
CA PRO A 42 -33.51 -17.20 -28.42
C PRO A 42 -34.75 -16.28 -28.45
N LEU A 43 -35.60 -16.46 -29.47
CA LEU A 43 -36.74 -15.61 -29.76
C LEU A 43 -37.82 -15.57 -28.66
N ASN A 44 -37.99 -16.64 -27.89
CA ASN A 44 -39.04 -16.77 -26.88
C ASN A 44 -38.52 -17.10 -25.49
N SER A 45 -37.23 -16.92 -25.27
CA SER A 45 -36.56 -17.22 -24.01
C SER A 45 -35.96 -15.95 -23.40
N ALA A 46 -36.21 -15.76 -22.11
CA ALA A 46 -35.47 -14.83 -21.28
C ALA A 46 -34.60 -15.60 -20.31
N LEU A 47 -33.33 -15.29 -20.27
CA LEU A 47 -32.33 -15.97 -19.46
C LEU A 47 -31.73 -14.99 -18.46
N SER A 48 -31.60 -15.43 -17.21
CA SER A 48 -30.88 -14.69 -16.17
C SER A 48 -29.82 -15.59 -15.56
N GLU A 49 -28.61 -15.09 -15.41
CA GLU A 49 -27.49 -15.77 -14.79
C GLU A 49 -27.06 -15.03 -13.53
N ILE A 50 -27.27 -15.65 -12.38
CA ILE A 50 -27.06 -15.06 -11.07
C ILE A 50 -25.90 -15.78 -10.40
N PRO A 51 -24.83 -15.10 -10.03
CA PRO A 51 -23.72 -15.72 -9.30
C PRO A 51 -24.16 -16.05 -7.87
N ILE A 52 -23.87 -17.28 -7.41
CA ILE A 52 -24.16 -17.73 -6.05
C ILE A 52 -22.91 -17.98 -5.23
N ASP A 53 -21.73 -17.74 -5.83
CA ASP A 53 -20.45 -17.77 -5.17
C ASP A 53 -20.27 -16.57 -4.22
N ASP A 54 -19.36 -16.74 -3.26
CA ASP A 54 -18.95 -15.63 -2.41
C ASP A 54 -18.14 -14.64 -3.23
N ARG A 55 -18.55 -13.37 -3.18
CA ARG A 55 -17.93 -12.29 -3.94
C ARG A 55 -17.46 -11.20 -3.02
N GLU A 56 -16.31 -10.62 -3.38
CA GLU A 56 -15.75 -9.49 -2.68
C GLU A 56 -16.04 -8.20 -3.47
N GLN A 57 -16.59 -7.23 -2.77
CA GLN A 57 -16.81 -5.88 -3.29
C GLN A 57 -15.94 -4.90 -2.53
N PRO A 58 -14.96 -4.28 -3.18
CA PRO A 58 -14.21 -3.19 -2.58
C PRO A 58 -15.10 -1.94 -2.47
N LEU A 59 -15.05 -1.32 -1.31
CA LEU A 59 -15.76 -0.09 -1.00
C LEU A 59 -14.75 1.01 -0.68
N LEU A 60 -14.98 2.18 -1.23
CA LEU A 60 -14.25 3.39 -0.88
C LEU A 60 -15.27 4.49 -0.63
N PHE A 61 -15.29 5.03 0.55
CA PHE A 61 -16.17 6.12 0.90
C PHE A 61 -15.49 7.09 1.86
N HIS A 62 -16.07 8.28 1.96
CA HIS A 62 -15.57 9.37 2.78
C HIS A 62 -16.58 9.68 3.87
N GLY A 63 -16.08 10.01 5.04
CA GLY A 63 -16.89 10.48 6.15
C GLY A 63 -16.18 11.60 6.89
N ARG A 64 -16.94 12.42 7.60
CA ARG A 64 -16.42 13.54 8.37
C ARG A 64 -16.49 13.24 9.86
N THR A 65 -15.38 13.48 10.55
CA THR A 65 -15.29 13.35 12.01
C THR A 65 -15.93 14.55 12.71
N VAL A 66 -16.08 14.47 14.06
CA VAL A 66 -16.56 15.57 14.89
C VAL A 66 -15.67 16.81 14.80
N ASP A 67 -14.38 16.61 14.51
CA ASP A 67 -13.37 17.68 14.34
C ASP A 67 -13.41 18.28 12.92
N PHE A 68 -14.45 18.00 12.14
CA PHE A 68 -14.62 18.44 10.73
C PHE A 68 -13.50 17.99 9.78
N GLN A 69 -12.81 16.91 10.11
CA GLN A 69 -11.78 16.35 9.25
C GLN A 69 -12.36 15.24 8.37
N ASP A 70 -11.97 15.24 7.10
CA ASP A 70 -12.39 14.21 6.17
C ASP A 70 -11.53 12.95 6.34
N VAL A 71 -12.19 11.80 6.38
CA VAL A 71 -11.57 10.49 6.53
C VAL A 71 -12.03 9.60 5.37
N ALA A 72 -11.08 9.02 4.68
CA ALA A 72 -11.29 8.00 3.66
C ALA A 72 -11.27 6.61 4.31
N VAL A 73 -12.33 5.85 4.11
CA VAL A 73 -12.45 4.47 4.59
C VAL A 73 -12.40 3.53 3.40
N GLN A 74 -11.44 2.61 3.42
CA GLN A 74 -11.34 1.49 2.50
C GLN A 74 -11.83 0.24 3.19
N ALA A 75 -12.84 -0.39 2.64
CA ALA A 75 -13.39 -1.63 3.15
C ALA A 75 -13.60 -2.64 2.02
N THR A 76 -13.76 -3.90 2.37
CA THR A 76 -14.17 -4.96 1.46
C THR A 76 -15.31 -5.71 2.10
N VAL A 77 -16.39 -5.85 1.36
CA VAL A 77 -17.56 -6.62 1.77
C VAL A 77 -17.59 -7.92 0.98
N THR A 78 -17.64 -9.04 1.71
CA THR A 78 -17.90 -10.35 1.12
C THR A 78 -19.38 -10.62 1.22
N TYR A 79 -20.01 -10.88 0.09
CA TYR A 79 -21.45 -11.15 -0.01
C TYR A 79 -21.72 -12.36 -0.89
N ARG A 80 -22.90 -12.90 -0.77
CA ARG A 80 -23.43 -13.94 -1.66
C ARG A 80 -24.91 -13.70 -1.96
N VAL A 81 -25.36 -14.20 -3.08
CA VAL A 81 -26.78 -14.27 -3.38
C VAL A 81 -27.36 -15.50 -2.69
N THR A 82 -28.17 -15.31 -1.67
CA THR A 82 -28.82 -16.36 -0.90
C THR A 82 -30.13 -16.83 -1.55
N ASP A 83 -30.86 -15.89 -2.15
CA ASP A 83 -32.07 -16.19 -2.91
C ASP A 83 -32.01 -15.61 -4.33
N PRO A 84 -31.63 -16.44 -5.33
CA PRO A 84 -31.58 -16.01 -6.73
C PRO A 84 -32.93 -15.58 -7.30
N ALA A 85 -34.03 -16.08 -6.74
CA ALA A 85 -35.36 -15.72 -7.22
C ALA A 85 -35.71 -14.27 -6.86
N LEU A 86 -35.45 -13.87 -5.63
CA LEU A 86 -35.61 -12.48 -5.18
C LEU A 86 -34.63 -11.55 -5.89
N ALA A 87 -33.36 -11.97 -5.99
CA ALA A 87 -32.33 -11.17 -6.65
C ALA A 87 -32.70 -10.83 -8.10
N SER A 88 -33.19 -11.80 -8.86
CA SER A 88 -33.57 -11.60 -10.27
C SER A 88 -34.82 -10.73 -10.47
N GLN A 89 -35.61 -10.49 -9.44
CA GLN A 89 -36.75 -9.61 -9.49
C GLN A 89 -36.40 -8.13 -9.24
N ARG A 90 -35.29 -7.90 -8.55
CA ARG A 90 -34.87 -6.57 -8.11
C ARG A 90 -33.69 -6.01 -8.93
N ILE A 91 -32.84 -6.92 -9.42
CA ILE A 91 -31.66 -6.60 -10.19
C ILE A 91 -31.72 -7.34 -11.53
N ASP A 92 -31.40 -6.64 -12.62
CA ASP A 92 -31.40 -7.24 -13.96
C ASP A 92 -30.13 -8.07 -14.21
N PHE A 93 -30.21 -9.37 -13.92
CA PHE A 93 -29.22 -10.37 -14.27
C PHE A 93 -29.46 -10.99 -15.66
N GLY A 94 -30.25 -10.32 -16.50
CA GLY A 94 -30.55 -10.79 -17.85
C GLY A 94 -29.29 -10.92 -18.71
N ILE A 95 -29.15 -12.07 -19.35
CA ILE A 95 -28.08 -12.33 -20.29
C ILE A 95 -28.56 -12.26 -21.73
N ASP A 96 -27.66 -11.88 -22.63
CA ASP A 96 -27.90 -11.99 -24.06
C ASP A 96 -27.98 -13.45 -24.47
N PRO A 97 -29.09 -13.89 -25.10
CA PRO A 97 -29.29 -15.29 -25.49
C PRO A 97 -28.34 -15.77 -26.60
N ASP A 98 -27.62 -14.84 -27.24
CA ASP A 98 -26.68 -15.17 -28.29
C ASP A 98 -25.23 -15.26 -27.80
N HIS A 99 -24.86 -14.43 -26.82
CA HIS A 99 -23.47 -14.32 -26.36
C HIS A 99 -23.27 -14.72 -24.90
N GLY A 100 -24.32 -14.84 -24.10
CA GLY A 100 -24.23 -15.19 -22.70
C GLY A 100 -23.66 -14.09 -21.79
N HIS A 101 -23.52 -12.87 -22.27
CA HIS A 101 -23.09 -11.74 -21.45
C HIS A 101 -24.29 -11.04 -20.83
N TRP A 102 -24.11 -10.49 -19.63
CA TRP A 102 -25.13 -9.64 -19.02
C TRP A 102 -25.44 -8.43 -19.91
N ARG A 103 -26.72 -8.11 -20.02
CA ARG A 103 -27.20 -6.92 -20.75
C ARG A 103 -26.98 -5.63 -19.99
N SER A 104 -26.90 -5.73 -18.68
CA SER A 104 -26.66 -4.64 -17.74
C SER A 104 -25.42 -4.94 -16.88
N THR A 105 -25.09 -4.08 -15.95
CA THR A 105 -24.01 -4.25 -14.99
C THR A 105 -24.56 -4.53 -13.57
N PRO A 106 -25.15 -5.70 -13.33
CA PRO A 106 -25.85 -6.00 -12.08
C PRO A 106 -24.95 -5.94 -10.86
N LEU A 107 -23.68 -6.36 -11.02
CA LEU A 107 -22.73 -6.35 -9.91
C LEU A 107 -22.28 -4.92 -9.55
N GLU A 108 -22.16 -4.04 -10.52
CA GLU A 108 -21.85 -2.62 -10.27
C GLU A 108 -23.00 -1.91 -9.56
N GLN A 109 -24.25 -2.18 -9.97
CA GLN A 109 -25.43 -1.66 -9.30
C GLN A 109 -25.51 -2.12 -7.85
N LEU A 110 -25.24 -3.41 -7.61
CA LEU A 110 -25.19 -3.96 -6.25
C LEU A 110 -24.03 -3.37 -5.44
N GLY A 111 -22.86 -3.21 -6.07
CA GLY A 111 -21.71 -2.58 -5.46
C GLY A 111 -21.98 -1.12 -5.07
N GLY A 112 -22.64 -0.36 -5.92
CA GLY A 112 -23.09 1.00 -5.64
C GLY A 112 -24.02 1.06 -4.43
N LEU A 113 -25.05 0.22 -4.39
CA LEU A 113 -25.97 0.13 -3.27
C LEU A 113 -25.26 -0.23 -1.96
N MET A 114 -24.38 -1.22 -1.98
CA MET A 114 -23.59 -1.59 -0.79
C MET A 114 -22.70 -0.46 -0.32
N THR A 115 -22.14 0.31 -1.26
CA THR A 115 -21.29 1.46 -0.91
C THR A 115 -22.12 2.56 -0.23
N GLU A 116 -23.31 2.87 -0.73
CA GLU A 116 -24.20 3.86 -0.12
C GLU A 116 -24.63 3.44 1.29
N LEU A 117 -25.02 2.19 1.47
CA LEU A 117 -25.44 1.64 2.77
C LEU A 117 -24.28 1.64 3.78
N ALA A 118 -23.12 1.18 3.33
CA ALA A 118 -21.90 1.17 4.15
C ALA A 118 -21.47 2.59 4.54
N GLN A 119 -21.55 3.53 3.60
CA GLN A 119 -21.25 4.94 3.84
C GLN A 119 -22.19 5.53 4.88
N GLN A 120 -23.49 5.29 4.76
CA GLN A 120 -24.47 5.78 5.73
C GLN A 120 -24.17 5.29 7.14
N ALA A 121 -23.94 3.98 7.32
CA ALA A 121 -23.60 3.39 8.61
C ALA A 121 -22.27 3.93 9.18
N ALA A 122 -21.30 4.18 8.30
CA ALA A 122 -19.99 4.70 8.69
C ALA A 122 -20.04 6.20 9.06
N VAL A 123 -20.79 7.02 8.32
CA VAL A 123 -20.93 8.46 8.59
C VAL A 123 -21.51 8.70 9.97
N ASP A 124 -22.52 7.94 10.37
CA ASP A 124 -23.16 8.07 11.68
C ASP A 124 -22.19 7.78 12.85
N LEU A 125 -21.24 6.88 12.63
CA LEU A 125 -20.20 6.56 13.59
C LEU A 125 -19.10 7.63 13.59
N LEU A 126 -18.57 7.96 12.40
CA LEU A 126 -17.47 8.91 12.24
C LEU A 126 -17.84 10.31 12.76
N ALA A 127 -19.09 10.74 12.58
CA ALA A 127 -19.58 12.02 13.09
C ALA A 127 -19.51 12.14 14.63
N ARG A 128 -19.36 11.02 15.35
CA ARG A 128 -19.24 10.97 16.81
C ARG A 128 -17.80 10.77 17.32
N MET A 129 -16.87 10.47 16.42
CA MET A 129 -15.46 10.19 16.76
C MET A 129 -14.57 11.37 16.40
N SER A 130 -13.55 11.61 17.22
CA SER A 130 -12.45 12.50 16.85
C SER A 130 -11.58 11.83 15.78
N LEU A 131 -10.83 12.63 15.02
CA LEU A 131 -9.89 12.10 14.03
C LEU A 131 -8.90 11.09 14.62
N THR A 132 -8.34 11.41 15.79
CA THR A 132 -7.38 10.51 16.46
C THR A 132 -8.01 9.16 16.82
N GLN A 133 -9.25 9.19 17.32
CA GLN A 133 -10.01 7.96 17.61
C GLN A 133 -10.34 7.18 16.35
N ALA A 134 -10.75 7.87 15.28
CA ALA A 134 -11.06 7.24 14.01
C ALA A 134 -9.83 6.52 13.41
N LEU A 135 -8.63 7.10 13.55
CA LEU A 135 -7.39 6.51 13.05
C LEU A 135 -6.86 5.37 13.93
N SER A 136 -7.05 5.44 15.27
CA SER A 136 -6.51 4.43 16.19
C SER A 136 -7.44 3.24 16.40
N GLU A 137 -8.72 3.48 16.64
CA GLU A 137 -9.71 2.47 17.01
C GLU A 137 -10.83 2.31 15.98
N GLY A 138 -10.92 3.26 15.04
CA GLY A 138 -12.01 3.36 14.08
C GLY A 138 -12.19 2.11 13.21
N SER A 139 -11.12 1.40 12.88
CA SER A 139 -11.21 0.24 12.00
C SER A 139 -12.08 -0.89 12.58
N ALA A 140 -11.96 -1.16 13.88
CA ALA A 140 -12.76 -2.20 14.55
C ALA A 140 -14.22 -1.75 14.73
N ALA A 141 -14.42 -0.50 15.14
CA ALA A 141 -15.75 0.08 15.32
C ALA A 141 -16.52 0.20 14.00
N LEU A 142 -15.86 0.66 12.94
CA LEU A 142 -16.44 0.75 11.60
C LEU A 142 -16.79 -0.64 11.04
N ARG A 143 -15.91 -1.63 11.22
CA ARG A 143 -16.21 -3.01 10.80
C ARG A 143 -17.47 -3.53 11.44
N HIS A 144 -17.64 -3.31 12.74
CA HIS A 144 -18.83 -3.75 13.48
C HIS A 144 -20.08 -3.00 12.99
N GLN A 145 -20.03 -1.65 12.97
CA GLN A 145 -21.17 -0.81 12.62
C GLN A 145 -21.61 -1.02 11.16
N VAL A 146 -20.67 -1.03 10.23
CA VAL A 146 -20.96 -1.28 8.80
C VAL A 146 -21.44 -2.72 8.61
N GLY A 147 -20.83 -3.68 9.32
CA GLY A 147 -21.22 -5.08 9.24
C GLY A 147 -22.64 -5.33 9.75
N GLU A 148 -23.03 -4.73 10.86
CA GLU A 148 -24.41 -4.80 11.36
C GLU A 148 -25.37 -4.06 10.46
N GLY A 149 -25.04 -2.81 10.08
CA GLY A 149 -25.89 -2.01 9.21
C GLY A 149 -26.21 -2.69 7.87
N LEU A 150 -25.22 -3.35 7.27
CA LEU A 150 -25.44 -4.09 6.02
C LEU A 150 -26.22 -5.40 6.23
N ARG A 151 -26.02 -6.12 7.35
CA ARG A 151 -26.75 -7.38 7.63
C ARG A 151 -28.22 -7.14 7.98
N GLU A 152 -28.51 -6.05 8.65
CA GLU A 152 -29.86 -5.69 9.08
C GLU A 152 -30.63 -4.89 8.03
N ASP A 153 -29.98 -4.47 6.96
CA ASP A 153 -30.63 -3.69 5.90
C ASP A 153 -31.71 -4.52 5.20
N GLN A 154 -32.95 -4.02 5.28
CA GLN A 154 -34.11 -4.68 4.72
C GLN A 154 -34.02 -4.78 3.20
N ARG A 155 -33.43 -3.81 2.51
CA ARG A 155 -33.30 -3.81 1.04
C ARG A 155 -32.44 -4.96 0.55
N LEU A 156 -31.30 -5.21 1.22
CA LEU A 156 -30.41 -6.35 0.88
C LEU A 156 -31.11 -7.68 1.14
N THR A 157 -31.83 -7.79 2.25
CA THR A 157 -32.61 -8.99 2.60
C THR A 157 -33.73 -9.24 1.59
N GLU A 158 -34.48 -8.20 1.19
CA GLU A 158 -35.53 -8.29 0.17
C GLU A 158 -34.98 -8.59 -1.24
N MET A 159 -33.71 -8.28 -1.50
CA MET A 159 -33.01 -8.66 -2.73
C MET A 159 -32.41 -10.06 -2.67
N GLY A 160 -32.53 -10.78 -1.55
CA GLY A 160 -31.93 -12.09 -1.37
C GLY A 160 -30.40 -12.07 -1.32
N ILE A 161 -29.81 -10.97 -0.82
CA ILE A 161 -28.38 -10.79 -0.68
C ILE A 161 -27.98 -10.99 0.79
N GLY A 162 -27.06 -11.91 1.03
CA GLY A 162 -26.51 -12.16 2.36
C GLY A 162 -25.09 -11.60 2.47
N ILE A 163 -24.84 -10.89 3.56
CA ILE A 163 -23.50 -10.37 3.88
C ILE A 163 -22.76 -11.43 4.71
N VAL A 164 -21.65 -11.90 4.18
CA VAL A 164 -20.79 -12.92 4.81
C VAL A 164 -19.84 -12.29 5.80
N ASP A 165 -19.05 -11.33 5.33
CA ASP A 165 -18.04 -10.63 6.14
C ASP A 165 -17.83 -9.20 5.66
N VAL A 166 -17.41 -8.34 6.59
CA VAL A 166 -16.99 -6.97 6.30
C VAL A 166 -15.61 -6.76 6.89
N ARG A 167 -14.68 -6.37 6.04
CA ARG A 167 -13.29 -6.09 6.41
C ARG A 167 -12.95 -4.65 6.13
N VAL A 168 -12.57 -3.89 7.15
CA VAL A 168 -12.01 -2.56 6.98
C VAL A 168 -10.51 -2.71 6.73
N VAL A 169 -10.05 -2.27 5.56
CA VAL A 169 -8.66 -2.39 5.12
C VAL A 169 -7.83 -1.23 5.66
N ALA A 170 -8.34 -0.01 5.54
CA ALA A 170 -7.66 1.18 6.01
C ALA A 170 -8.65 2.29 6.34
N VAL A 171 -8.28 3.08 7.33
CA VAL A 171 -8.91 4.36 7.68
C VAL A 171 -7.80 5.40 7.55
N ARG A 172 -7.97 6.39 6.67
CA ARG A 172 -6.95 7.39 6.37
C ARG A 172 -7.52 8.79 6.47
N ALA A 173 -6.77 9.69 7.07
CA ALA A 173 -7.06 11.10 6.99
C ALA A 173 -6.64 11.66 5.61
N GLU A 174 -7.07 12.87 5.31
CA GLU A 174 -6.55 13.62 4.18
C GLU A 174 -5.02 13.76 4.25
N SER A 175 -4.36 13.74 3.10
CA SER A 175 -2.89 13.62 3.02
C SER A 175 -2.13 14.69 3.82
N ASP A 176 -2.66 15.90 3.86
CA ASP A 176 -2.02 17.02 4.54
C ASP A 176 -2.16 16.91 6.07
N VAL A 177 -3.31 16.44 6.50
CA VAL A 177 -3.60 16.18 7.93
C VAL A 177 -2.80 14.99 8.42
N GLU A 178 -2.71 13.93 7.63
CA GLU A 178 -1.89 12.75 7.94
C GLU A 178 -0.42 13.13 8.10
N ARG A 179 0.11 13.97 7.20
CA ARG A 179 1.47 14.51 7.31
C ARG A 179 1.65 15.36 8.56
N ALA A 180 0.69 16.22 8.87
CA ALA A 180 0.74 17.06 10.07
C ALA A 180 0.75 16.22 11.36
N LEU A 181 -0.05 15.15 11.41
CA LEU A 181 -0.07 14.21 12.54
C LEU A 181 1.22 13.39 12.67
N GLN A 182 1.87 13.07 11.55
CA GLN A 182 3.14 12.34 11.55
C GLN A 182 4.33 13.21 11.95
N THR A 183 4.26 14.53 11.70
CA THR A 183 5.38 15.46 11.93
C THR A 183 5.86 15.43 13.40
N PRO A 184 5.01 15.61 14.44
CA PRO A 184 5.49 15.59 15.82
C PRO A 184 6.09 14.25 16.23
N THR A 185 5.54 13.15 15.72
CA THR A 185 6.10 11.81 15.99
C THR A 185 7.47 11.64 15.33
N ARG A 186 7.64 12.13 14.10
CA ARG A 186 8.94 12.12 13.39
C ARG A 186 9.96 12.99 14.12
N GLU A 187 9.55 14.18 14.58
CA GLU A 187 10.41 15.06 15.36
C GLU A 187 10.82 14.44 16.69
N MET A 188 9.91 13.80 17.42
CA MET A 188 10.24 13.07 18.65
C MET A 188 11.23 11.93 18.40
N VAL A 189 11.01 11.15 17.35
CA VAL A 189 11.95 10.07 16.96
C VAL A 189 13.31 10.64 16.58
N GLN A 190 13.34 11.74 15.83
CA GLN A 190 14.58 12.42 15.45
C GLN A 190 15.29 12.97 16.69
N GLN A 191 14.59 13.65 17.58
CA GLN A 191 15.15 14.16 18.84
C GLN A 191 15.69 13.02 19.71
N ALA A 192 14.97 11.90 19.80
CA ALA A 192 15.45 10.73 20.53
C ALA A 192 16.72 10.13 19.91
N ALA A 193 16.78 10.06 18.58
CA ALA A 193 17.95 9.60 17.86
C ALA A 193 19.14 10.56 18.03
N ASP A 194 18.89 11.87 17.96
CA ASP A 194 19.91 12.88 18.17
C ASP A 194 20.42 12.84 19.62
N LYS A 195 19.52 12.76 20.59
CA LYS A 195 19.89 12.62 22.00
C LYS A 195 20.75 11.36 22.24
N ALA A 196 20.34 10.22 21.72
CA ALA A 196 21.11 9.00 21.82
C ALA A 196 22.48 9.10 21.13
N THR A 197 22.59 9.91 20.10
CA THR A 197 23.85 10.18 19.40
C THR A 197 24.74 11.11 20.22
N TYR A 198 24.17 12.16 20.82
CA TYR A 198 24.87 13.05 21.73
C TYR A 198 25.36 12.32 23.01
N GLU A 199 24.51 11.49 23.60
CA GLU A 199 24.89 10.67 24.78
C GLU A 199 26.04 9.71 24.45
N ARG A 200 25.99 9.06 23.28
CA ARG A 200 27.11 8.20 22.82
C ARG A 200 28.39 8.99 22.61
N ARG A 201 28.28 10.20 22.01
CA ARG A 201 29.44 11.09 21.82
C ARG A 201 29.99 11.58 23.17
N ALA A 202 29.13 11.97 24.10
CA ALA A 202 29.56 12.40 25.44
C ALA A 202 30.27 11.27 26.17
N MET A 203 29.73 10.05 26.15
CA MET A 203 30.39 8.89 26.76
C MET A 203 31.71 8.52 26.04
N ALA A 204 31.78 8.72 24.73
CA ALA A 204 33.02 8.50 23.99
C ALA A 204 34.10 9.51 24.44
N VAL A 205 33.72 10.80 24.55
CA VAL A 205 34.62 11.86 25.02
C VAL A 205 35.04 11.65 26.49
N GLU A 206 34.11 11.24 27.37
CA GLU A 206 34.47 10.89 28.76
C GLU A 206 35.42 9.71 28.84
N ARG A 207 35.19 8.66 28.06
CA ARG A 207 36.12 7.52 27.98
C ARG A 207 37.46 7.95 27.44
N GLU A 208 37.48 8.80 26.42
CA GLU A 208 38.70 9.35 25.85
C GLU A 208 39.47 10.24 26.85
N ARG A 209 38.76 11.06 27.64
CA ARG A 209 39.33 11.81 28.76
C ARG A 209 39.90 10.87 29.86
N ALA A 210 39.13 9.86 30.25
CA ALA A 210 39.58 8.89 31.23
C ALA A 210 40.80 8.09 30.74
N ILE A 211 40.86 7.77 29.46
CA ILE A 211 42.04 7.13 28.84
C ILE A 211 43.23 8.11 28.84
N ALA A 212 43.00 9.37 28.41
CA ALA A 212 44.04 10.38 28.40
C ALA A 212 44.52 10.75 29.83
N GLU A 213 43.64 10.79 30.83
CA GLU A 213 44.01 10.98 32.24
C GLU A 213 44.79 9.76 32.79
N ASN A 214 44.36 8.55 32.47
CA ASN A 214 45.11 7.35 32.82
C ASN A 214 46.49 7.28 32.13
N GLU A 215 46.55 7.67 30.86
CA GLU A 215 47.81 7.80 30.13
C GLU A 215 48.70 8.88 30.73
N LEU A 216 48.13 10.02 31.10
CA LEU A 216 48.84 11.10 31.77
C LEU A 216 49.31 10.69 33.16
N GLN A 217 48.49 10.00 33.95
CA GLN A 217 48.89 9.45 35.24
C GLN A 217 49.98 8.35 35.08
N ASN A 218 49.83 7.50 34.09
CA ASN A 218 50.87 6.53 33.75
C ASN A 218 52.16 7.22 33.33
N GLN A 219 52.06 8.30 32.52
CA GLN A 219 53.28 9.09 32.18
C GLN A 219 53.91 9.79 33.41
N ILE A 220 53.07 10.29 34.32
CA ILE A 220 53.56 10.89 35.58
C ILE A 220 54.19 9.85 36.49
N GLU A 221 53.58 8.65 36.60
CA GLU A 221 54.19 7.54 37.35
C GLU A 221 55.47 7.01 36.69
N LEU A 222 55.47 6.94 35.37
CA LEU A 222 56.68 6.59 34.61
C LEU A 222 57.77 7.66 34.79
N ALA A 223 57.43 8.93 34.69
CA ALA A 223 58.35 10.03 34.95
C ALA A 223 58.90 10.01 36.41
N ARG A 224 58.03 9.70 37.39
CA ARG A 224 58.46 9.51 38.78
C ARG A 224 59.37 8.30 38.98
N ARG A 225 59.08 7.19 38.30
CA ARG A 225 59.99 6.02 38.26
C ARG A 225 61.27 6.31 37.51
N GLU A 226 61.18 7.08 36.44
CA GLU A 226 62.36 7.56 35.73
C GLU A 226 63.23 8.50 36.56
N GLU A 227 62.60 9.41 37.36
CA GLU A 227 63.33 10.22 38.34
C GLU A 227 64.07 9.33 39.38
N GLN A 228 63.50 8.21 39.77
CA GLN A 228 64.15 7.22 40.64
C GLN A 228 65.23 6.38 39.91
N LEU A 229 65.09 6.29 38.60
CA LEU A 229 66.01 5.52 37.72
C LEU A 229 67.10 6.43 37.08
N VAL A 230 67.07 7.75 37.31
CA VAL A 230 68.08 8.74 36.80
C VAL A 230 69.50 8.44 37.34
N LEU A 231 69.60 7.50 38.29
CA LEU A 231 70.89 6.92 38.65
C LEU A 231 71.50 5.92 37.62
N GLN A 232 70.77 5.58 36.58
CA GLN A 232 71.25 4.80 35.43
C GLN A 232 71.21 5.63 34.14
N LYS A 233 72.14 6.53 33.98
CA LYS A 233 72.23 7.57 32.92
C LYS A 233 72.40 7.03 31.48
N GLY A 234 72.08 5.85 31.16
CA GLY A 234 72.40 5.36 29.82
C GLY A 234 71.19 4.85 28.98
N GLN A 235 70.00 4.71 29.56
CA GLN A 235 68.88 4.05 28.83
C GLN A 235 67.68 4.97 28.53
N ASN A 236 67.62 6.16 29.11
CA ASN A 236 66.46 7.03 29.06
C ASN A 236 66.17 7.69 27.69
N GLU A 237 67.11 7.97 26.86
CA GLU A 237 66.81 8.61 25.57
C GLU A 237 66.20 7.66 24.55
N ARG A 238 66.56 6.37 24.57
CA ARG A 238 65.93 5.39 23.67
C ARG A 238 64.47 5.13 24.07
N GLN A 239 64.15 5.16 25.37
CA GLN A 239 62.80 4.90 25.84
C GLN A 239 61.84 6.04 25.54
N ARG A 240 62.30 7.28 25.68
CA ARG A 240 61.53 8.48 25.31
C ARG A 240 61.17 8.53 23.82
N ALA A 241 62.04 8.12 22.95
CA ALA A 241 61.80 8.08 21.51
C ALA A 241 60.73 7.04 21.13
N VAL A 242 60.70 5.90 21.83
CA VAL A 242 59.70 4.87 21.58
C VAL A 242 58.30 5.26 22.09
N GLU A 243 58.25 5.93 23.27
CA GLU A 243 56.96 6.40 23.83
C GLU A 243 56.35 7.54 23.04
N ALA A 244 57.13 8.47 22.51
CA ALA A 244 56.66 9.54 21.63
C ALA A 244 56.14 8.99 20.28
N ALA A 245 56.76 7.94 19.75
CA ALA A 245 56.27 7.28 18.52
C ALA A 245 54.97 6.52 18.74
N ALA A 246 54.81 5.86 19.91
CA ALA A 246 53.60 5.14 20.28
C ALA A 246 52.41 6.10 20.49
N ALA A 247 52.64 7.25 21.17
CA ALA A 247 51.62 8.28 21.36
C ALA A 247 51.15 8.89 20.02
N GLY A 248 52.06 9.09 19.07
CA GLY A 248 51.74 9.56 17.71
C GLY A 248 50.93 8.51 16.92
N GLN A 249 51.20 7.22 17.10
CA GLN A 249 50.43 6.14 16.47
C GLN A 249 49.00 6.07 17.03
N ILE A 250 48.85 6.12 18.36
CA ILE A 250 47.53 6.09 19.04
C ILE A 250 46.66 7.30 18.63
N GLN A 251 47.30 8.46 18.48
CA GLN A 251 46.60 9.67 18.04
C GLN A 251 46.13 9.58 16.58
N THR A 252 46.95 8.97 15.70
CA THR A 252 46.58 8.77 14.29
C THR A 252 45.48 7.71 14.13
N GLU A 253 45.52 6.64 14.92
CA GLU A 253 44.49 5.60 14.94
C GLU A 253 43.16 6.12 15.50
N ALA A 254 43.19 6.95 16.56
CA ALA A 254 41.99 7.59 17.11
C ALA A 254 41.37 8.58 16.16
N GLN A 255 42.16 9.34 15.39
CA GLN A 255 41.65 10.23 14.31
C GLN A 255 41.08 9.43 13.16
N ALA A 256 41.75 8.34 12.74
CA ALA A 256 41.24 7.44 11.70
C ALA A 256 39.94 6.73 12.12
N GLY A 257 39.83 6.35 13.41
CA GLY A 257 38.60 5.77 13.97
C GLY A 257 37.41 6.74 13.96
N ARG A 258 37.66 8.00 14.34
CA ARG A 258 36.61 9.06 14.28
C ARG A 258 36.18 9.35 12.85
N GLN A 259 37.11 9.45 11.91
CA GLN A 259 36.79 9.70 10.51
C GLN A 259 35.94 8.55 9.92
N ARG A 260 36.26 7.30 10.29
CA ARG A 260 35.49 6.13 9.85
C ARG A 260 34.05 6.14 10.41
N MET A 261 33.85 6.49 11.70
CA MET A 261 32.53 6.57 12.30
C MET A 261 31.67 7.66 11.67
N LEU A 262 32.26 8.84 11.38
CA LEU A 262 31.54 9.93 10.69
C LEU A 262 31.14 9.54 9.27
N SER A 263 32.07 8.93 8.52
CA SER A 263 31.77 8.47 7.14
C SER A 263 30.73 7.34 7.12
N GLN A 264 30.73 6.49 8.15
CA GLN A 264 29.74 5.41 8.26
C GLN A 264 28.35 5.94 8.63
N ALA A 265 28.25 6.94 9.53
CA ALA A 265 27.01 7.61 9.86
C ALA A 265 26.41 8.37 8.67
N GLU A 266 27.27 9.04 7.88
CA GLU A 266 26.83 9.69 6.64
C GLU A 266 26.37 8.70 5.56
N ALA A 267 27.06 7.55 5.45
CA ALA A 267 26.68 6.51 4.50
C ALA A 267 25.34 5.84 4.90
N ASP A 268 25.13 5.60 6.21
CA ASP A 268 23.86 5.05 6.69
C ASP A 268 22.69 6.04 6.55
N ALA A 269 22.93 7.32 6.80
CA ALA A 269 21.93 8.37 6.55
C ALA A 269 21.55 8.45 5.05
N LYS A 270 22.53 8.37 4.14
CA LYS A 270 22.28 8.33 2.70
C LYS A 270 21.56 7.04 2.25
N ARG A 271 21.88 5.90 2.88
CA ARG A 271 21.17 4.64 2.58
C ARG A 271 19.71 4.68 3.01
N VAL A 272 19.41 5.25 4.19
CA VAL A 272 18.03 5.39 4.68
C VAL A 272 17.23 6.34 3.80
N LEU A 273 17.81 7.48 3.39
CA LEU A 273 17.18 8.40 2.45
C LEU A 273 16.95 7.74 1.08
N GLY A 274 17.97 7.08 0.52
CA GLY A 274 17.84 6.41 -0.77
C GLY A 274 16.89 5.20 -0.74
N ALA A 275 16.75 4.51 0.39
CA ALA A 275 15.76 3.46 0.53
C ALA A 275 14.33 4.02 0.58
N ALA A 276 14.13 5.14 1.28
CA ALA A 276 12.83 5.81 1.33
C ALA A 276 12.42 6.40 -0.03
N GLU A 277 13.36 6.97 -0.77
CA GLU A 277 13.14 7.44 -2.14
C GLU A 277 12.84 6.28 -3.11
N ALA A 278 13.59 5.18 -3.02
CA ALA A 278 13.35 4.01 -3.85
C ALA A 278 12.00 3.31 -3.55
N GLU A 279 11.55 3.34 -2.30
CA GLU A 279 10.26 2.79 -1.91
C GLU A 279 9.10 3.69 -2.39
N ALA A 280 9.27 5.01 -2.32
CA ALA A 280 8.33 5.98 -2.88
C ALA A 280 8.24 5.85 -4.41
N GLU A 281 9.38 5.72 -5.08
CA GLU A 281 9.45 5.57 -6.54
C GLU A 281 8.88 4.22 -7.01
N LYS A 282 9.11 3.16 -6.24
CA LYS A 282 8.55 1.82 -6.48
C LYS A 282 7.02 1.79 -6.29
N ALA A 283 6.51 2.50 -5.28
CA ALA A 283 5.07 2.68 -5.06
C ALA A 283 4.43 3.49 -6.20
N LEU A 284 5.14 4.49 -6.70
CA LEU A 284 4.72 5.32 -7.83
C LEU A 284 4.70 4.52 -9.14
N LEU A 285 5.74 3.72 -9.39
CA LEU A 285 5.81 2.83 -10.55
C LEU A 285 4.76 1.71 -10.49
N ALA A 286 4.48 1.15 -9.31
CA ALA A 286 3.43 0.16 -9.14
C ALA A 286 2.03 0.73 -9.42
N ALA A 287 1.80 2.01 -9.08
CA ALA A 287 0.54 2.69 -9.40
C ALA A 287 0.36 2.96 -10.90
N TYR A 288 1.44 2.91 -11.68
CA TYR A 288 1.39 3.12 -13.14
C TYR A 288 1.38 1.83 -13.96
N GLN A 289 1.61 0.65 -13.34
CA GLN A 289 1.67 -0.62 -14.06
C GLN A 289 0.33 -1.07 -14.67
N ASP A 290 -0.79 -0.59 -14.12
CA ASP A 290 -2.14 -0.95 -14.58
C ASP A 290 -2.78 0.09 -15.51
N LEU A 291 -2.05 1.14 -15.92
CA LEU A 291 -2.58 2.21 -16.76
C LEU A 291 -2.14 2.01 -18.23
N ASP A 292 -3.10 2.12 -19.13
CA ASP A 292 -2.86 2.14 -20.57
C ASP A 292 -1.91 3.30 -20.95
N GLN A 293 -1.05 3.05 -21.95
CA GLN A 293 -0.03 3.99 -22.44
C GLN A 293 -0.59 5.40 -22.75
N ALA A 294 -1.84 5.45 -23.22
CA ALA A 294 -2.53 6.72 -23.51
C ALA A 294 -2.85 7.52 -22.24
N THR A 295 -3.16 6.83 -21.14
CA THR A 295 -3.49 7.44 -19.85
C THR A 295 -2.23 7.95 -19.15
N ILE A 296 -1.12 7.24 -19.28
CA ILE A 296 0.17 7.65 -18.74
C ILE A 296 0.67 8.92 -19.46
N LEU A 297 0.51 8.98 -20.77
CA LEU A 297 0.88 10.17 -21.56
C LEU A 297 0.01 11.39 -21.20
N ALA A 298 -1.28 11.21 -21.02
CA ALA A 298 -2.20 12.27 -20.60
C ALA A 298 -1.88 12.80 -19.18
N LEU A 299 -1.45 11.91 -18.28
CA LEU A 299 -1.06 12.29 -16.92
C LEU A 299 0.26 13.06 -16.90
N ALA A 300 1.23 12.65 -17.71
CA ALA A 300 2.52 13.34 -17.87
C ALA A 300 2.35 14.76 -18.42
N ILE A 301 1.44 14.95 -19.37
CA ILE A 301 1.10 16.27 -19.93
C ILE A 301 0.41 17.16 -18.88
N LYS A 302 -0.44 16.58 -18.03
CA LYS A 302 -1.19 17.32 -16.99
C LYS A 302 -0.29 17.77 -15.84
N GLN A 303 0.78 17.02 -15.52
CA GLN A 303 1.72 17.35 -14.44
C GLN A 303 2.86 18.27 -14.85
N GLY A 304 2.97 18.65 -16.12
CA GLY A 304 4.00 19.57 -16.60
C GLY A 304 5.43 19.01 -16.51
N ALA A 305 5.58 17.70 -16.26
CA ALA A 305 6.87 17.03 -16.15
C ALA A 305 7.34 16.50 -17.51
N LEU A 306 7.46 17.42 -18.48
CA LEU A 306 8.29 17.13 -19.65
C LEU A 306 9.72 17.51 -19.28
N PRO A 307 10.67 16.57 -19.23
CA PRO A 307 12.07 16.95 -19.10
C PRO A 307 12.42 17.81 -20.30
N GLU A 308 13.08 18.95 -20.06
CA GLU A 308 13.72 19.71 -21.14
C GLU A 308 14.74 18.79 -21.81
N ILE A 309 14.35 18.17 -22.91
CA ILE A 309 15.24 17.37 -23.73
C ILE A 309 16.11 18.36 -24.51
N GLY A 310 17.25 18.70 -23.93
CA GLY A 310 18.15 19.67 -24.49
C GLY A 310 18.75 19.28 -25.85
N THR A 311 18.86 18.04 -26.18
CA THR A 311 19.28 17.54 -27.53
C THR A 311 18.88 16.07 -27.67
N LEU A 312 17.96 15.77 -28.57
CA LEU A 312 17.69 14.41 -29.01
C LEU A 312 18.72 14.04 -30.08
N ASN A 313 19.76 13.33 -29.71
CA ASN A 313 20.67 12.74 -30.70
C ASN A 313 19.98 11.50 -31.29
N VAL A 314 19.25 11.69 -32.39
CA VAL A 314 18.61 10.62 -33.12
C VAL A 314 19.67 9.93 -33.97
N THR A 315 20.22 8.84 -33.48
CA THR A 315 21.07 7.98 -34.27
C THR A 315 20.21 7.23 -35.31
N PRO A 316 20.73 6.98 -36.53
CA PRO A 316 19.98 6.30 -37.61
C PRO A 316 19.39 4.92 -37.22
N ASP A 317 19.96 4.27 -36.19
CA ASP A 317 19.54 2.95 -35.71
C ASP A 317 18.16 2.96 -34.99
N LEU A 318 17.68 4.12 -34.54
CA LEU A 318 16.35 4.23 -33.91
C LEU A 318 15.23 4.47 -34.90
N LEU A 319 15.54 4.86 -36.15
CA LEU A 319 14.54 5.11 -37.17
C LEU A 319 14.24 3.86 -38.04
N THR A 320 15.15 2.90 -38.07
CA THR A 320 15.01 1.68 -38.87
C THR A 320 13.79 0.81 -38.46
N PRO A 321 13.49 0.57 -37.18
CA PRO A 321 12.32 -0.21 -36.78
C PRO A 321 10.98 0.54 -36.94
N LEU A 322 10.99 1.87 -37.03
CA LEU A 322 9.78 2.67 -37.25
C LEU A 322 9.40 2.72 -38.74
N LEU A 323 10.37 2.78 -39.63
CA LEU A 323 10.14 2.76 -41.10
C LEU A 323 9.69 1.40 -41.60
N THR A 324 10.15 0.30 -41.02
CA THR A 324 9.71 -1.05 -41.39
C THR A 324 8.28 -1.35 -40.95
N ARG A 325 7.72 -0.65 -39.99
CA ARG A 325 6.29 -0.80 -39.63
C ARG A 325 5.33 0.06 -40.46
N LEU A 326 5.81 1.11 -41.08
CA LEU A 326 5.00 1.98 -41.95
C LEU A 326 4.90 1.49 -43.42
N THR A 327 5.74 0.55 -43.83
CA THR A 327 5.73 -0.03 -45.19
C THR A 327 5.06 -1.41 -45.27
N ALA A 328 4.45 -1.87 -44.14
CA ALA A 328 3.74 -3.15 -44.07
C ALA A 328 2.24 -2.93 -43.74
N GLN A 329 1.62 -1.93 -44.42
CA GLN A 329 0.17 -1.82 -44.59
C GLN A 329 -0.14 -1.62 -46.09
#